data_9d095828412fef795457a2ed4ae23d1b
#
_entry.id   9d095828412fef795457a2ed4ae23d1b
#
_cell.length_a   1.000
_cell.length_b   1.000
_cell.length_c   1.000
_cell.angle_alpha   90.00
_cell.angle_beta   90.00
_cell.angle_gamma   90.00
#
_symmetry.space_group_name_H-M   'P 1'
#
loop_
_entity.id
_entity.type
_entity.pdbx_description
1 polymer ?
#
loop_
_entity_poly.entity_id
_entity_poly.type
_entity_poly.pdbx_seq_one_letter_code
_entity_poly.pdbx_strand_id
1 'polypeptide(L)'
;MERPKQQALAFLLGAVLVGGVVGFSADRVLRRDDSSITAKRKAMYDDLALQPAQRLAMDSLLDARNCKYDAIFKPIQPALDTLKLETRARIDAILTARQRARLEKRRQDDDVRKEAERRRMDAACRA
;
A
#
# COMPACT_ATOMS: atom_id res chain seq x y z
N MET A 1 -33.63 23.49 31.23
CA MET A 1 -32.55 22.62 31.74
C MET A 1 -31.94 21.64 30.70
N GLU A 2 -32.44 21.61 29.50
CA GLU A 2 -31.89 20.70 28.46
C GLU A 2 -30.82 21.30 27.53
N ARG A 3 -30.70 22.63 27.50
CA ARG A 3 -29.72 23.33 26.66
C ARG A 3 -28.23 23.00 26.91
N PRO A 4 -27.75 22.82 28.17
CA PRO A 4 -26.34 22.51 28.40
C PRO A 4 -25.95 21.09 27.96
N LYS A 5 -26.87 20.15 28.03
CA LYS A 5 -26.61 18.75 27.56
C LYS A 5 -26.53 18.66 26.03
N GLN A 6 -27.37 19.42 25.33
CA GLN A 6 -27.33 19.49 23.87
C GLN A 6 -26.06 20.20 23.36
N GLN A 7 -25.62 21.25 24.06
CA GLN A 7 -24.37 21.93 23.73
C GLN A 7 -23.14 21.03 23.96
N ALA A 8 -23.11 20.29 25.07
CA ALA A 8 -22.04 19.34 25.37
C ALA A 8 -21.99 18.22 24.32
N LEU A 9 -23.14 17.70 23.90
CA LEU A 9 -23.22 16.68 22.85
C LEU A 9 -22.74 17.21 21.49
N ALA A 10 -23.10 18.45 21.14
CA ALA A 10 -22.68 19.08 19.90
C ALA A 10 -21.15 19.33 19.88
N PHE A 11 -20.57 19.74 21.02
CA PHE A 11 -19.11 19.88 21.18
C PHE A 11 -18.40 18.53 21.06
N LEU A 12 -18.95 17.49 21.65
CA LEU A 12 -18.38 16.13 21.61
C LEU A 12 -18.39 15.56 20.18
N LEU A 13 -19.53 15.70 19.48
CA LEU A 13 -19.66 15.30 18.08
C LEU A 13 -18.74 16.09 17.16
N GLY A 14 -18.61 17.42 17.38
CA GLY A 14 -17.69 18.28 16.65
C GLY A 14 -16.23 17.87 16.86
N ALA A 15 -15.82 17.56 18.09
CA ALA A 15 -14.47 17.11 18.42
C ALA A 15 -14.15 15.74 17.79
N VAL A 16 -15.10 14.81 17.76
CA VAL A 16 -14.94 13.48 17.12
C VAL A 16 -14.82 13.63 15.61
N LEU A 17 -15.62 14.49 14.98
CA LEU A 17 -15.54 14.74 13.53
C LEU A 17 -14.21 15.38 13.14
N VAL A 18 -13.75 16.40 13.85
CA VAL A 18 -12.47 17.06 13.58
C VAL A 18 -11.31 16.13 13.89
N GLY A 19 -11.32 15.43 15.03
CA GLY A 19 -10.30 14.48 15.41
C GLY A 19 -10.24 13.27 14.46
N GLY A 20 -11.39 12.78 13.99
CA GLY A 20 -11.47 11.69 13.02
C GLY A 20 -10.90 12.07 11.66
N VAL A 21 -11.19 13.26 11.16
CA VAL A 21 -10.66 13.76 9.87
C VAL A 21 -9.16 14.01 9.95
N VAL A 22 -8.68 14.64 11.02
CA VAL A 22 -7.24 14.90 11.20
C VAL A 22 -6.47 13.61 11.43
N GLY A 23 -6.98 12.70 12.28
CA GLY A 23 -6.35 11.41 12.54
C GLY A 23 -6.29 10.52 11.29
N PHE A 24 -7.36 10.46 10.52
CA PHE A 24 -7.41 9.68 9.28
C PHE A 24 -6.51 10.26 8.18
N SER A 25 -6.41 11.58 8.09
CA SER A 25 -5.53 12.26 7.14
C SER A 25 -4.05 12.09 7.51
N ALA A 26 -3.71 12.18 8.80
CA ALA A 26 -2.35 11.96 9.29
C ALA A 26 -1.89 10.52 9.05
N ASP A 27 -2.73 9.53 9.33
CA ASP A 27 -2.42 8.11 9.06
C ASP A 27 -2.19 7.86 7.55
N ARG A 28 -2.96 8.51 6.69
CA ARG A 28 -2.82 8.40 5.23
C ARG A 28 -1.54 9.06 4.70
N VAL A 29 -1.14 10.19 5.26
CA VAL A 29 0.10 10.89 4.90
C VAL A 29 1.31 10.12 5.39
N LEU A 30 1.29 9.63 6.64
CA LEU A 30 2.36 8.84 7.22
C LEU A 30 2.53 7.47 6.53
N ARG A 31 1.44 6.85 6.05
CA ARG A 31 1.51 5.59 5.28
C ARG A 31 1.95 5.76 3.83
N ARG A 32 1.91 6.96 3.27
CA ARG A 32 2.30 7.21 1.87
C ARG A 32 3.79 7.08 1.62
N ASP A 33 4.63 7.39 2.60
CA ASP A 33 6.09 7.37 2.44
C ASP A 33 6.73 5.99 2.73
N ASP A 34 6.01 5.08 3.40
CA ASP A 34 6.55 3.79 3.86
C ASP A 34 5.97 2.57 3.14
N SER A 35 5.60 2.69 1.87
CA SER A 35 5.05 1.57 1.11
C SER A 35 6.12 0.61 0.57
N SER A 36 7.41 0.90 0.72
CA SER A 36 8.47 0.01 0.26
C SER A 36 8.57 -1.24 1.13
N ILE A 37 8.89 -2.38 0.49
CA ILE A 37 9.11 -3.67 1.19
C ILE A 37 10.19 -3.52 2.27
N THR A 38 11.24 -2.74 1.99
CA THR A 38 12.34 -2.48 2.92
C THR A 38 11.86 -1.74 4.18
N ALA A 39 11.03 -0.70 4.03
CA ALA A 39 10.47 0.04 5.15
C ALA A 39 9.53 -0.82 6.00
N LYS A 40 8.69 -1.64 5.38
CA LYS A 40 7.80 -2.58 6.09
C LYS A 40 8.58 -3.63 6.88
N ARG A 41 9.65 -4.18 6.31
CA ARG A 41 10.54 -5.11 6.99
C ARG A 41 11.22 -4.44 8.17
N LYS A 42 11.77 -3.24 7.98
CA LYS A 42 12.42 -2.47 9.05
C LYS A 42 11.47 -2.24 10.22
N ALA A 43 10.25 -1.78 9.95
CA ALA A 43 9.23 -1.55 10.97
C ALA A 43 8.92 -2.84 11.76
N MET A 44 8.76 -3.97 11.07
CA MET A 44 8.53 -5.27 11.69
C MET A 44 9.72 -5.71 12.55
N TYR A 45 10.95 -5.53 12.07
CA TYR A 45 12.16 -5.92 12.79
C TYR A 45 12.39 -5.05 14.05
N ASP A 46 12.05 -3.77 13.96
CA ASP A 46 12.12 -2.84 15.09
C ASP A 46 11.06 -3.20 16.15
N ASP A 47 9.83 -3.51 15.71
CA ASP A 47 8.73 -3.95 16.58
C ASP A 47 9.06 -5.25 17.33
N LEU A 48 9.69 -6.20 16.65
CA LEU A 48 10.14 -7.46 17.23
C LEU A 48 11.49 -7.35 17.97
N ALA A 49 12.11 -6.18 18.00
CA ALA A 49 13.43 -5.95 18.60
C ALA A 49 14.50 -6.95 18.15
N LEU A 50 14.51 -7.30 16.84
CA LEU A 50 15.44 -8.27 16.29
C LEU A 50 16.89 -7.77 16.32
N GLN A 51 17.80 -8.67 16.73
CA GLN A 51 19.23 -8.44 16.65
C GLN A 51 19.73 -8.43 15.19
N PRO A 52 20.88 -7.78 14.88
CA PRO A 52 21.38 -7.69 13.50
C PRO A 52 21.51 -9.03 12.79
N ALA A 53 22.01 -10.07 13.46
CA ALA A 53 22.11 -11.41 12.88
C ALA A 53 20.73 -12.03 12.56
N GLN A 54 19.73 -11.78 13.41
CA GLN A 54 18.35 -12.23 13.18
C GLN A 54 17.72 -11.50 11.99
N ARG A 55 17.99 -10.19 11.81
CA ARG A 55 17.51 -9.41 10.66
C ARG A 55 18.05 -9.96 9.35
N LEU A 56 19.33 -10.29 9.28
CA LEU A 56 19.95 -10.91 8.10
C LEU A 56 19.33 -12.28 7.78
N ALA A 57 19.14 -13.12 8.80
CA ALA A 57 18.49 -14.42 8.62
C ALA A 57 17.02 -14.26 8.15
N MET A 58 16.30 -13.31 8.71
CA MET A 58 14.93 -13.00 8.31
C MET A 58 14.85 -12.50 6.87
N ASP A 59 15.75 -11.60 6.46
CA ASP A 59 15.83 -11.13 5.08
C ASP A 59 16.05 -12.28 4.10
N SER A 60 16.98 -13.18 4.39
CA SER A 60 17.24 -14.37 3.56
C SER A 60 16.01 -15.27 3.43
N LEU A 61 15.30 -15.51 4.52
CA LEU A 61 14.07 -16.33 4.52
C LEU A 61 12.95 -15.66 3.74
N LEU A 62 12.75 -14.37 3.93
CA LEU A 62 11.71 -13.61 3.22
C LEU A 62 12.00 -13.50 1.72
N ASP A 63 13.26 -13.30 1.35
CA ASP A 63 13.66 -13.25 -0.05
C ASP A 63 13.50 -14.62 -0.72
N ALA A 64 13.92 -15.69 -0.07
CA ALA A 64 13.71 -17.06 -0.58
C ALA A 64 12.23 -17.37 -0.75
N ARG A 65 11.38 -16.99 0.20
CA ARG A 65 9.92 -17.13 0.09
C ARG A 65 9.38 -16.35 -1.10
N ASN A 66 9.79 -15.09 -1.26
CA ASN A 66 9.30 -14.24 -2.34
C ASN A 66 9.71 -14.76 -3.71
N CYS A 67 10.93 -15.30 -3.84
CA CYS A 67 11.37 -15.95 -5.07
C CYS A 67 10.53 -17.19 -5.41
N LYS A 68 10.15 -17.98 -4.40
CA LYS A 68 9.23 -19.12 -4.60
C LYS A 68 7.83 -18.66 -5.01
N TYR A 69 7.31 -17.60 -4.43
CA TYR A 69 6.03 -17.02 -4.84
C TYR A 69 6.08 -16.54 -6.28
N ASP A 70 7.13 -15.82 -6.68
CA ASP A 70 7.32 -15.37 -8.06
C ASP A 70 7.29 -16.55 -9.04
N ALA A 71 8.02 -17.62 -8.73
CA ALA A 71 8.03 -18.83 -9.54
C ALA A 71 6.64 -19.51 -9.66
N ILE A 72 5.84 -19.50 -8.59
CA ILE A 72 4.47 -20.03 -8.58
C ILE A 72 3.52 -19.15 -9.40
N PHE A 73 3.64 -17.83 -9.30
CA PHE A 73 2.76 -16.90 -10.00
C PHE A 73 3.13 -16.67 -11.47
N LYS A 74 4.38 -16.88 -11.84
CA LYS A 74 4.87 -16.64 -13.20
C LYS A 74 4.04 -17.30 -14.30
N PRO A 75 3.60 -18.58 -14.19
CA PRO A 75 2.78 -19.21 -15.23
C PRO A 75 1.39 -18.59 -15.40
N ILE A 76 0.82 -18.00 -14.35
CA ILE A 76 -0.52 -17.41 -14.38
C ILE A 76 -0.47 -15.88 -14.64
N GLN A 77 0.71 -15.29 -14.64
CA GLN A 77 0.90 -13.85 -14.85
C GLN A 77 0.24 -13.34 -16.13
N PRO A 78 0.35 -14.00 -17.30
CA PRO A 78 -0.31 -13.56 -18.52
C PRO A 78 -1.83 -13.46 -18.39
N ALA A 79 -2.46 -14.41 -17.70
CA ALA A 79 -3.90 -14.41 -17.46
C ALA A 79 -4.31 -13.24 -16.53
N LEU A 80 -3.52 -12.95 -15.49
CA LEU A 80 -3.72 -11.82 -14.60
C LEU A 80 -3.57 -10.49 -15.34
N ASP A 81 -2.59 -10.37 -16.23
CA ASP A 81 -2.38 -9.17 -17.04
C ASP A 81 -3.54 -8.93 -18.01
N THR A 82 -4.06 -9.98 -18.64
CA THR A 82 -5.26 -9.90 -19.50
C THR A 82 -6.46 -9.42 -18.70
N LEU A 83 -6.73 -10.01 -17.54
CA LEU A 83 -7.83 -9.60 -16.66
C LEU A 83 -7.68 -8.13 -16.21
N LYS A 84 -6.46 -7.71 -15.90
CA LYS A 84 -6.16 -6.32 -15.53
C LYS A 84 -6.47 -5.35 -16.67
N LEU A 85 -6.08 -5.67 -17.90
CA LEU A 85 -6.34 -4.83 -19.08
C LEU A 85 -7.83 -4.74 -19.39
N GLU A 86 -8.55 -5.86 -19.35
CA GLU A 86 -10.01 -5.87 -19.54
C GLU A 86 -10.74 -5.04 -18.48
N THR A 87 -10.35 -5.20 -17.22
CA THR A 87 -10.94 -4.44 -16.11
C THR A 87 -10.64 -2.95 -16.25
N ARG A 88 -9.42 -2.57 -16.63
CA ARG A 88 -9.05 -1.17 -16.91
C ARG A 88 -9.94 -0.56 -18.01
N ALA A 89 -10.14 -1.28 -19.10
CA ALA A 89 -11.00 -0.82 -20.20
C ALA A 89 -12.44 -0.59 -19.75
N ARG A 90 -13.00 -1.49 -18.93
CA ARG A 90 -14.35 -1.34 -18.37
C ARG A 90 -14.46 -0.16 -17.41
N ILE A 91 -13.45 0.05 -16.57
CA ILE A 91 -13.40 1.22 -15.68
C ILE A 91 -13.32 2.51 -16.49
N ASP A 92 -12.47 2.57 -17.50
CA ASP A 92 -12.30 3.75 -18.34
C ASP A 92 -13.59 4.13 -19.10
N ALA A 93 -14.42 3.12 -19.44
CA ALA A 93 -15.70 3.34 -20.11
C ALA A 93 -16.74 4.05 -19.24
N ILE A 94 -16.67 3.92 -17.90
CA ILE A 94 -17.62 4.56 -16.97
C ILE A 94 -17.13 5.90 -16.44
N LEU A 95 -15.89 6.29 -16.74
CA LEU A 95 -15.28 7.52 -16.26
C LEU A 95 -15.37 8.66 -17.27
N THR A 96 -15.45 9.90 -16.76
CA THR A 96 -15.29 11.10 -17.59
C THR A 96 -13.84 11.24 -18.05
N ALA A 97 -13.58 12.08 -19.06
CA ALA A 97 -12.23 12.34 -19.57
C ALA A 97 -11.27 12.84 -18.45
N ARG A 98 -11.76 13.74 -17.57
CA ARG A 98 -10.99 14.26 -16.45
C ARG A 98 -10.67 13.17 -15.41
N GLN A 99 -11.63 12.32 -15.11
CA GLN A 99 -11.44 11.20 -14.18
C GLN A 99 -10.45 10.18 -14.73
N ARG A 100 -10.54 9.84 -16.02
CA ARG A 100 -9.58 8.96 -16.70
C ARG A 100 -8.16 9.51 -16.63
N ALA A 101 -7.97 10.79 -16.89
CA ALA A 101 -6.64 11.42 -16.81
C ALA A 101 -6.03 11.33 -15.40
N ARG A 102 -6.83 11.56 -14.36
CA ARG A 102 -6.39 11.41 -12.97
C ARG A 102 -6.06 9.96 -12.62
N LEU A 103 -6.87 9.02 -13.07
CA LEU A 103 -6.64 7.60 -12.82
C LEU A 103 -5.40 7.10 -13.55
N GLU A 104 -5.18 7.56 -14.78
CA GLU A 104 -4.00 7.19 -15.56
C GLU A 104 -2.70 7.65 -14.91
N LYS A 105 -2.67 8.87 -14.39
CA LYS A 105 -1.52 9.34 -13.61
C LYS A 105 -1.23 8.43 -12.41
N ARG A 106 -2.26 8.02 -11.66
CA ARG A 106 -2.09 7.08 -10.55
C ARG A 106 -1.58 5.71 -11.01
N ARG A 107 -2.08 5.21 -12.13
CA ARG A 107 -1.63 3.93 -12.72
C ARG A 107 -0.14 3.99 -13.08
N GLN A 108 0.30 5.09 -13.70
CA GLN A 108 1.70 5.28 -14.05
C GLN A 108 2.61 5.29 -12.81
N ASP A 109 2.23 6.03 -11.77
CA ASP A 109 2.98 6.06 -10.51
C ASP A 109 3.05 4.67 -9.85
N ASP A 110 1.95 3.92 -9.86
CA ASP A 110 1.90 2.55 -9.34
C ASP A 110 2.72 1.57 -10.18
N ASP A 111 2.68 1.68 -11.50
CA ASP A 111 3.40 0.80 -12.41
C ASP A 111 4.93 1.02 -12.29
N VAL A 112 5.38 2.28 -12.16
CA VAL A 112 6.79 2.61 -11.89
C VAL A 112 7.26 1.99 -10.56
N ARG A 113 6.46 2.11 -9.51
CA ARG A 113 6.77 1.54 -8.20
C ARG A 113 6.86 0.01 -8.25
N LYS A 114 5.89 -0.64 -8.87
CA LYS A 114 5.85 -2.11 -9.04
C LYS A 114 7.03 -2.62 -9.86
N GLU A 115 7.41 -1.90 -10.90
CA GLU A 115 8.57 -2.26 -11.71
C GLU A 115 9.88 -2.15 -10.91
N ALA A 116 10.03 -1.11 -10.08
CA ALA A 116 11.19 -0.98 -9.19
C ALA A 116 11.25 -2.11 -8.16
N GLU A 117 10.12 -2.51 -7.58
CA GLU A 117 10.04 -3.65 -6.66
C GLU A 117 10.37 -4.98 -7.36
N ARG A 118 9.87 -5.18 -8.58
CA ARG A 118 10.17 -6.37 -9.39
C ARG A 118 11.68 -6.50 -9.66
N ARG A 119 12.33 -5.41 -10.06
CA ARG A 119 13.78 -5.41 -10.29
C ARG A 119 14.58 -5.76 -9.05
N ARG A 120 14.17 -5.25 -7.88
CA ARG A 120 14.79 -5.60 -6.59
C ARG A 120 14.64 -7.08 -6.28
N MET A 121 13.44 -7.62 -6.50
CA MET A 121 13.16 -9.04 -6.29
C MET A 121 13.96 -9.92 -7.23
N ASP A 122 14.01 -9.57 -8.51
CA ASP A 122 14.82 -10.30 -9.51
C ASP A 122 16.30 -10.31 -9.14
N ALA A 123 16.84 -9.19 -8.65
CA ALA A 123 18.22 -9.10 -8.17
C ALA A 123 18.45 -10.00 -6.95
N ALA A 124 17.53 -9.99 -5.98
CA ALA A 124 17.61 -10.84 -4.80
C ALA A 124 17.49 -12.34 -5.14
N CYS A 125 16.69 -12.69 -6.16
CA CYS A 125 16.51 -14.09 -6.59
C CYS A 125 17.69 -14.63 -7.40
N ARG A 126 18.55 -13.79 -7.96
CA ARG A 126 19.74 -14.19 -8.71
C ARG A 126 20.97 -14.33 -7.82
N ALA A 127 20.94 -13.73 -6.67
CA ALA A 127 22.03 -13.81 -5.70
C ALA A 127 22.00 -15.13 -4.95
#